data_0f62bad1ab063fdec5d7ec0dfb8987bc
#
_entry.id   0f62bad1ab063fdec5d7ec0dfb8987bc
#
_cell.length_a   1.000
_cell.length_b   1.000
_cell.length_c   1.000
_cell.angle_alpha   90.00
_cell.angle_beta   90.00
_cell.angle_gamma   90.00
#
_symmetry.space_group_name_H-M   'P 1'
#
loop_
_entity.id
_entity.type
_entity.pdbx_description
1 polymer ?
#
loop_
_entity_poly.entity_id
_entity_poly.type
_entity_poly.pdbx_seq_one_letter_code
_entity_poly.pdbx_strand_id
1 'polypeptide(L)'
;MRIEFSPPDITQLEIDEVVDTLKSGWITTGPKTKRLEQELSVFTNTDKTVCLNSATAAMELTLRVLGVGAGDEVITCAYTYSASASVIDHVGAKIILVDTNKEDKFMDLEALENAITEKTKVIIPVDLAGKPCKYDEIFEIVERKKALFKPNNKLQEKIGRVVVMADAAHSLGAEYKGKPSGSVADFTCFSFHAVKNFTVAEGGSVTWNRALGLDDDEIYREFQLLSLHGQSKDALSKTKLGSWEYDIVAPNFKCNLTDIASGIGLAQLKRYPDLLKRRFEIVERYNKGFEGTRVKPFVHFEEDKKSCCHLYIVNIEGASEEERNEIIVKMAEKEIATNVHYKPLPMHTAYKNLGFDIKNYPNAYNNYKSQITLPLHTLLTDEQVDYIIENLKALV
;
A
#
# COMPACT_ATOMS: atom_id res chain seq x y z
N MET A 1 -3.63 -18.85 -25.61
CA MET A 1 -4.32 -17.56 -25.25
C MET A 1 -3.41 -16.87 -24.26
N ARG A 2 -2.78 -15.78 -24.66
CA ARG A 2 -1.84 -15.06 -23.77
C ARG A 2 -2.60 -14.23 -22.74
N ILE A 3 -2.29 -14.43 -21.46
CA ILE A 3 -2.89 -13.74 -20.34
C ILE A 3 -1.78 -13.03 -19.56
N GLU A 4 -1.84 -11.70 -19.54
CA GLU A 4 -0.90 -10.86 -18.80
C GLU A 4 -1.25 -10.82 -17.31
N PHE A 5 -0.26 -10.51 -16.47
CA PHE A 5 -0.46 -10.57 -15.02
C PHE A 5 -1.31 -9.42 -14.49
N SER A 6 -0.98 -8.17 -14.82
CA SER A 6 -1.68 -6.97 -14.31
C SER A 6 -1.41 -5.74 -15.20
N PRO A 7 -1.89 -5.74 -16.46
CA PRO A 7 -1.78 -4.57 -17.31
C PRO A 7 -2.68 -3.43 -16.77
N PRO A 8 -2.29 -2.16 -16.92
CA PRO A 8 -3.13 -1.03 -16.56
C PRO A 8 -4.36 -0.93 -17.48
N ASP A 9 -5.50 -0.62 -16.91
CA ASP A 9 -6.75 -0.37 -17.67
C ASP A 9 -6.84 1.13 -17.98
N ILE A 10 -6.45 1.51 -19.19
CA ILE A 10 -6.43 2.88 -19.71
C ILE A 10 -7.45 3.02 -20.83
N THR A 11 -8.28 4.04 -20.75
CA THR A 11 -9.30 4.39 -21.75
C THR A 11 -9.05 5.76 -22.37
N GLN A 12 -9.97 6.18 -23.22
CA GLN A 12 -9.93 7.52 -23.81
C GLN A 12 -10.04 8.63 -22.73
N LEU A 13 -10.69 8.35 -21.59
CA LEU A 13 -10.83 9.34 -20.51
C LEU A 13 -9.46 9.74 -19.93
N GLU A 14 -8.58 8.78 -19.65
CA GLU A 14 -7.23 9.05 -19.15
C GLU A 14 -6.39 9.79 -20.20
N ILE A 15 -6.53 9.40 -21.50
CA ILE A 15 -5.83 10.05 -22.61
C ILE A 15 -6.26 11.51 -22.73
N ASP A 16 -7.56 11.78 -22.70
CA ASP A 16 -8.13 13.12 -22.81
C ASP A 16 -7.68 14.03 -21.66
N GLU A 17 -7.66 13.54 -20.41
CA GLU A 17 -7.20 14.30 -19.25
C GLU A 17 -5.69 14.62 -19.34
N VAL A 18 -4.87 13.71 -19.87
CA VAL A 18 -3.44 13.97 -20.11
C VAL A 18 -3.27 15.02 -21.21
N VAL A 19 -4.00 14.89 -22.32
CA VAL A 19 -3.97 15.88 -23.44
C VAL A 19 -4.41 17.25 -22.94
N ASP A 20 -5.47 17.34 -22.14
CA ASP A 20 -5.93 18.59 -21.53
C ASP A 20 -4.84 19.21 -20.64
N THR A 21 -4.18 18.39 -19.81
CA THR A 21 -3.05 18.83 -18.98
C THR A 21 -1.93 19.44 -19.83
N LEU A 22 -1.53 18.76 -20.90
CA LEU A 22 -0.47 19.24 -21.80
C LEU A 22 -0.87 20.55 -22.49
N LYS A 23 -2.12 20.68 -22.95
CA LYS A 23 -2.65 21.89 -23.58
C LYS A 23 -2.77 23.06 -22.62
N SER A 24 -2.99 22.82 -21.32
CA SER A 24 -3.04 23.87 -20.29
C SER A 24 -1.71 24.59 -20.09
N GLY A 25 -0.58 23.94 -20.49
CA GLY A 25 0.77 24.41 -20.21
C GLY A 25 1.24 24.20 -18.77
N TRP A 26 0.38 23.68 -17.89
CA TRP A 26 0.73 23.37 -16.51
C TRP A 26 0.92 21.86 -16.33
N ILE A 27 2.17 21.41 -16.29
CA ILE A 27 2.54 19.98 -16.31
C ILE A 27 3.19 19.49 -15.02
N THR A 28 3.65 20.38 -14.14
CA THR A 28 4.16 20.05 -12.79
C THR A 28 3.02 20.03 -11.77
N THR A 29 3.33 19.92 -10.48
CA THR A 29 2.31 20.00 -9.40
C THR A 29 1.50 21.30 -9.49
N GLY A 30 0.20 21.21 -9.62
CA GLY A 30 -0.66 22.37 -9.85
C GLY A 30 -2.15 22.08 -9.61
N PRO A 31 -3.04 22.66 -10.43
CA PRO A 31 -4.49 22.55 -10.22
C PRO A 31 -5.04 21.13 -10.22
N LYS A 32 -4.56 20.25 -11.12
CA LYS A 32 -5.04 18.86 -11.20
C LYS A 32 -4.58 18.04 -10.00
N THR A 33 -3.36 18.24 -9.52
CA THR A 33 -2.89 17.59 -8.29
C THR A 33 -3.74 18.01 -7.09
N LYS A 34 -4.01 19.31 -6.91
CA LYS A 34 -4.87 19.82 -5.83
C LYS A 34 -6.29 19.25 -5.90
N ARG A 35 -6.85 19.15 -7.10
CA ARG A 35 -8.15 18.56 -7.32
C ARG A 35 -8.16 17.05 -6.98
N LEU A 36 -7.14 16.30 -7.41
CA LEU A 36 -7.01 14.88 -7.09
C LEU A 36 -6.91 14.66 -5.58
N GLU A 37 -6.12 15.47 -4.86
CA GLU A 37 -6.02 15.43 -3.40
C GLU A 37 -7.39 15.63 -2.74
N GLN A 38 -8.19 16.58 -3.22
CA GLN A 38 -9.54 16.82 -2.71
C GLN A 38 -10.49 15.66 -2.99
N GLU A 39 -10.53 15.14 -4.23
CA GLU A 39 -11.39 14.02 -4.60
C GLU A 39 -10.99 12.72 -3.87
N LEU A 40 -9.70 12.48 -3.65
CA LEU A 40 -9.22 11.36 -2.83
C LEU A 40 -9.59 11.52 -1.36
N SER A 41 -9.54 12.74 -0.80
CA SER A 41 -9.99 12.99 0.58
C SER A 41 -11.47 12.65 0.77
N VAL A 42 -12.31 13.02 -0.20
CA VAL A 42 -13.72 12.63 -0.21
C VAL A 42 -13.87 11.10 -0.31
N PHE A 43 -13.15 10.47 -1.23
CA PHE A 43 -13.22 9.02 -1.46
C PHE A 43 -12.77 8.21 -0.24
N THR A 44 -11.75 8.67 0.48
CA THR A 44 -11.20 8.01 1.67
C THR A 44 -11.85 8.47 2.98
N ASN A 45 -12.81 9.41 2.92
CA ASN A 45 -13.47 10.01 4.08
C ASN A 45 -12.47 10.63 5.10
N THR A 46 -11.50 11.39 4.59
CA THR A 46 -10.49 12.12 5.37
C THR A 46 -10.59 13.62 5.09
N ASP A 47 -9.94 14.47 5.90
CA ASP A 47 -10.00 15.92 5.69
C ASP A 47 -8.98 16.39 4.67
N LYS A 48 -7.82 15.73 4.62
CA LYS A 48 -6.73 16.05 3.70
C LYS A 48 -6.08 14.80 3.14
N THR A 49 -5.55 14.95 1.93
CA THR A 49 -4.68 13.99 1.25
C THR A 49 -3.49 14.74 0.67
N VAL A 50 -2.31 14.15 0.71
CA VAL A 50 -1.13 14.64 0.00
C VAL A 50 -0.73 13.62 -1.06
N CYS A 51 -0.66 14.06 -2.32
CA CYS A 51 -0.21 13.23 -3.43
C CYS A 51 1.30 13.38 -3.65
N LEU A 52 1.97 12.24 -3.76
CA LEU A 52 3.42 12.09 -3.90
C LEU A 52 3.76 11.18 -5.07
N ASN A 53 5.05 11.07 -5.42
CA ASN A 53 5.49 10.26 -6.54
C ASN A 53 5.47 8.73 -6.29
N SER A 54 5.24 8.28 -5.05
CA SER A 54 5.14 6.86 -4.69
C SER A 54 4.59 6.65 -3.28
N ALA A 55 4.08 5.45 -2.98
CA ALA A 55 3.77 5.02 -1.62
C ALA A 55 5.03 4.98 -0.73
N THR A 56 6.18 4.62 -1.29
CA THR A 56 7.45 4.63 -0.58
C THR A 56 7.77 6.03 -0.06
N ALA A 57 7.64 7.06 -0.92
CA ALA A 57 7.80 8.45 -0.49
C ALA A 57 6.74 8.84 0.55
N ALA A 58 5.49 8.39 0.41
CA ALA A 58 4.44 8.67 1.38
C ALA A 58 4.77 8.10 2.76
N MET A 59 5.21 6.84 2.84
CA MET A 59 5.63 6.22 4.11
C MET A 59 6.87 6.86 4.70
N GLU A 60 7.92 7.10 3.89
CA GLU A 60 9.15 7.74 4.35
C GLU A 60 8.88 9.14 4.89
N LEU A 61 8.14 9.97 4.15
CA LEU A 61 7.83 11.31 4.60
C LEU A 61 6.93 11.31 5.85
N THR A 62 6.03 10.33 6.00
CA THR A 62 5.24 10.17 7.22
C THR A 62 6.14 9.88 8.43
N LEU A 63 7.12 8.98 8.30
CA LEU A 63 8.09 8.73 9.37
C LEU A 63 8.88 10.01 9.73
N ARG A 64 9.24 10.83 8.74
CA ARG A 64 9.94 12.11 8.97
C ARG A 64 9.06 13.16 9.62
N VAL A 65 7.80 13.30 9.21
CA VAL A 65 6.80 14.18 9.87
C VAL A 65 6.62 13.77 11.33
N LEU A 66 6.59 12.47 11.59
CA LEU A 66 6.53 11.92 12.94
C LEU A 66 7.85 12.09 13.73
N GLY A 67 8.95 12.52 13.09
CA GLY A 67 10.26 12.70 13.73
C GLY A 67 10.93 11.39 14.13
N VAL A 68 10.64 10.31 13.39
CA VAL A 68 11.28 9.00 13.58
C VAL A 68 12.69 9.02 12.99
N GLY A 69 13.66 8.47 13.72
CA GLY A 69 15.05 8.46 13.29
C GLY A 69 15.95 7.52 14.09
N ALA A 70 17.25 7.85 14.10
CA ALA A 70 18.26 7.03 14.78
C ALA A 70 17.95 6.83 16.27
N GLY A 71 17.98 5.58 16.70
CA GLY A 71 17.64 5.18 18.07
C GLY A 71 16.20 4.73 18.27
N ASP A 72 15.31 5.03 17.31
CA ASP A 72 13.93 4.56 17.31
C ASP A 72 13.79 3.17 16.67
N GLU A 73 12.68 2.51 16.97
CA GLU A 73 12.30 1.23 16.39
C GLU A 73 10.95 1.38 15.66
N VAL A 74 10.85 0.77 14.48
CA VAL A 74 9.61 0.67 13.71
C VAL A 74 9.35 -0.80 13.39
N ILE A 75 8.11 -1.25 13.65
CA ILE A 75 7.71 -2.65 13.51
C ILE A 75 6.95 -2.81 12.18
N THR A 76 7.31 -3.84 11.40
CA THR A 76 6.53 -4.28 10.24
C THR A 76 6.55 -5.80 10.09
N CYS A 77 5.83 -6.34 9.11
CA CYS A 77 5.72 -7.77 8.87
C CYS A 77 6.90 -8.30 8.05
N ALA A 78 7.37 -9.51 8.33
CA ALA A 78 8.37 -10.20 7.52
C ALA A 78 7.87 -10.60 6.12
N TYR A 79 6.54 -10.71 5.96
CA TYR A 79 5.86 -11.08 4.71
C TYR A 79 5.24 -9.85 4.05
N THR A 80 6.07 -9.06 3.40
CA THR A 80 5.68 -7.83 2.72
C THR A 80 6.64 -7.50 1.59
N TYR A 81 6.32 -6.46 0.81
CA TYR A 81 7.25 -5.83 -0.13
C TYR A 81 8.31 -5.01 0.59
N SER A 82 9.48 -4.86 -0.02
CA SER A 82 10.62 -4.18 0.60
C SER A 82 10.31 -2.75 1.07
N ALA A 83 9.40 -2.02 0.41
CA ALA A 83 9.10 -0.63 0.73
C ALA A 83 8.69 -0.44 2.20
N SER A 84 7.85 -1.33 2.77
CA SER A 84 7.39 -1.24 4.17
C SER A 84 8.55 -1.25 5.18
N ALA A 85 9.67 -1.91 4.84
CA ALA A 85 10.84 -2.01 5.72
C ALA A 85 11.97 -1.05 5.32
N SER A 86 12.19 -0.81 4.01
CA SER A 86 13.27 0.05 3.55
C SER A 86 13.11 1.51 3.99
N VAL A 87 11.88 2.03 4.08
CA VAL A 87 11.62 3.39 4.58
C VAL A 87 12.06 3.58 6.04
N ILE A 88 12.08 2.50 6.82
CA ILE A 88 12.57 2.50 8.22
C ILE A 88 14.08 2.72 8.23
N ASP A 89 14.80 2.01 7.37
CA ASP A 89 16.24 2.16 7.20
C ASP A 89 16.60 3.55 6.66
N HIS A 90 15.83 4.07 5.69
CA HIS A 90 16.03 5.39 5.10
C HIS A 90 15.97 6.53 6.12
N VAL A 91 15.17 6.42 7.16
CA VAL A 91 15.13 7.42 8.24
C VAL A 91 16.14 7.13 9.36
N GLY A 92 16.91 6.06 9.26
CA GLY A 92 17.92 5.66 10.25
C GLY A 92 17.35 4.95 11.48
N ALA A 93 16.08 4.58 11.46
CA ALA A 93 15.46 3.81 12.54
C ALA A 93 15.77 2.31 12.40
N LYS A 94 15.62 1.57 13.49
CA LYS A 94 15.84 0.12 13.50
C LYS A 94 14.59 -0.61 12.99
N ILE A 95 14.77 -1.46 11.99
CA ILE A 95 13.74 -2.36 11.48
C ILE A 95 13.49 -3.47 12.52
N ILE A 96 12.24 -3.63 12.94
CA ILE A 96 11.77 -4.78 13.72
C ILE A 96 10.79 -5.55 12.85
N LEU A 97 11.15 -6.78 12.46
CA LEU A 97 10.26 -7.66 11.71
C LEU A 97 9.52 -8.60 12.68
N VAL A 98 8.24 -8.76 12.49
CA VAL A 98 7.42 -9.78 13.15
C VAL A 98 6.91 -10.80 12.13
N ASP A 99 6.67 -12.02 12.58
CA ASP A 99 6.13 -13.08 11.72
C ASP A 99 4.68 -12.83 11.37
N THR A 100 4.14 -13.59 10.43
CA THR A 100 2.72 -13.61 10.13
C THR A 100 1.95 -14.53 11.04
N ASN A 101 0.66 -14.30 11.16
CA ASN A 101 -0.29 -15.27 11.65
C ASN A 101 -0.30 -16.51 10.73
N LYS A 102 -0.62 -17.69 11.29
CA LYS A 102 -0.70 -18.95 10.53
C LYS A 102 -1.87 -18.97 9.53
N GLU A 103 -2.96 -18.26 9.84
CA GLU A 103 -4.24 -18.41 9.17
C GLU A 103 -4.45 -17.39 8.05
N ASP A 104 -4.07 -16.13 8.27
CA ASP A 104 -4.50 -15.01 7.44
C ASP A 104 -3.39 -14.21 6.75
N LYS A 105 -2.12 -14.60 6.89
CA LYS A 105 -0.92 -13.94 6.32
C LYS A 105 -0.66 -12.51 6.82
N PHE A 106 -1.50 -11.95 7.69
CA PHE A 106 -1.24 -10.67 8.34
C PHE A 106 -0.25 -10.81 9.48
N MET A 107 0.21 -9.68 9.99
CA MET A 107 1.09 -9.59 11.16
C MET A 107 0.51 -10.38 12.34
N ASP A 108 1.32 -11.22 12.96
CA ASP A 108 0.95 -11.93 14.19
C ASP A 108 0.83 -10.94 15.34
N LEU A 109 -0.34 -10.88 15.97
CA LEU A 109 -0.65 -9.89 16.99
C LEU A 109 0.07 -10.14 18.31
N GLU A 110 0.32 -11.39 18.67
CA GLU A 110 1.09 -11.73 19.88
C GLU A 110 2.57 -11.37 19.67
N ALA A 111 3.13 -11.69 18.51
CA ALA A 111 4.48 -11.29 18.15
C ALA A 111 4.62 -9.76 18.09
N LEU A 112 3.60 -9.06 17.58
CA LEU A 112 3.53 -7.60 17.60
C LEU A 112 3.58 -7.04 19.01
N GLU A 113 2.71 -7.54 19.89
CA GLU A 113 2.63 -7.06 21.28
C GLU A 113 3.95 -7.25 22.04
N ASN A 114 4.61 -8.39 21.82
CA ASN A 114 5.90 -8.72 22.43
C ASN A 114 7.07 -7.89 21.85
N ALA A 115 6.96 -7.41 20.59
CA ALA A 115 7.99 -6.63 19.94
C ALA A 115 8.00 -5.14 20.33
N ILE A 116 6.92 -4.63 20.96
CA ILE A 116 6.82 -3.22 21.36
C ILE A 116 7.73 -2.95 22.57
N THR A 117 8.62 -1.97 22.41
CA THR A 117 9.55 -1.48 23.44
C THR A 117 9.34 0.04 23.67
N GLU A 118 10.09 0.63 24.61
CA GLU A 118 10.12 2.09 24.81
C GLU A 118 10.69 2.87 23.60
N LYS A 119 11.40 2.19 22.68
CA LYS A 119 11.96 2.77 21.46
C LYS A 119 10.98 2.71 20.28
N THR A 120 9.92 1.91 20.38
CA THR A 120 8.95 1.74 19.31
C THR A 120 8.15 3.02 19.11
N LYS A 121 8.18 3.57 17.88
CA LYS A 121 7.44 4.80 17.52
C LYS A 121 6.29 4.53 16.58
N VAL A 122 6.47 3.62 15.62
CA VAL A 122 5.49 3.33 14.57
C VAL A 122 5.37 1.83 14.36
N ILE A 123 4.15 1.38 14.05
CA ILE A 123 3.85 0.06 13.50
C ILE A 123 3.36 0.27 12.08
N ILE A 124 3.89 -0.52 11.13
CA ILE A 124 3.48 -0.49 9.73
C ILE A 124 2.78 -1.82 9.39
N PRO A 125 1.47 -1.97 9.68
CA PRO A 125 0.69 -3.09 9.16
C PRO A 125 0.51 -2.96 7.64
N VAL A 126 0.42 -4.10 6.96
CA VAL A 126 0.31 -4.16 5.49
C VAL A 126 -1.03 -4.74 5.08
N ASP A 127 -1.81 -3.97 4.35
CA ASP A 127 -3.13 -4.37 3.81
C ASP A 127 -2.94 -5.30 2.60
N LEU A 128 -2.48 -6.53 2.84
CA LEU A 128 -2.11 -7.49 1.81
C LEU A 128 -3.29 -7.80 0.87
N ALA A 129 -3.02 -7.86 -0.44
CA ALA A 129 -3.97 -8.21 -1.48
C ALA A 129 -5.21 -7.29 -1.56
N GLY A 130 -5.19 -6.17 -0.84
CA GLY A 130 -6.29 -5.21 -0.78
C GLY A 130 -7.27 -5.44 0.36
N LYS A 131 -6.96 -6.31 1.33
CA LYS A 131 -7.77 -6.56 2.51
C LYS A 131 -7.18 -5.81 3.71
N PRO A 132 -7.98 -5.04 4.47
CA PRO A 132 -7.53 -4.35 5.66
C PRO A 132 -7.04 -5.30 6.76
N CYS A 133 -6.00 -4.88 7.49
CA CYS A 133 -5.51 -5.56 8.70
C CYS A 133 -6.57 -5.56 9.81
N LYS A 134 -6.28 -6.24 10.93
CA LYS A 134 -7.09 -6.25 12.16
C LYS A 134 -6.81 -4.99 12.98
N TYR A 135 -7.30 -3.84 12.50
CA TYR A 135 -6.92 -2.54 13.06
C TYR A 135 -7.36 -2.35 14.51
N ASP A 136 -8.55 -2.81 14.89
CA ASP A 136 -9.04 -2.66 16.28
C ASP A 136 -8.12 -3.38 17.25
N GLU A 137 -7.72 -4.61 16.93
CA GLU A 137 -6.81 -5.41 17.76
C GLU A 137 -5.41 -4.77 17.83
N ILE A 138 -4.92 -4.19 16.70
CA ILE A 138 -3.65 -3.44 16.70
C ILE A 138 -3.77 -2.20 17.61
N PHE A 139 -4.87 -1.46 17.53
CA PHE A 139 -5.10 -0.29 18.38
C PHE A 139 -5.25 -0.67 19.85
N GLU A 140 -5.91 -1.79 20.18
CA GLU A 140 -5.95 -2.32 21.55
C GLU A 140 -4.55 -2.63 22.09
N ILE A 141 -3.68 -3.24 21.27
CA ILE A 141 -2.29 -3.53 21.65
C ILE A 141 -1.53 -2.23 21.95
N VAL A 142 -1.59 -1.23 21.06
CA VAL A 142 -0.84 0.03 21.27
C VAL A 142 -1.36 0.80 22.49
N GLU A 143 -2.67 0.73 22.79
CA GLU A 143 -3.22 1.31 24.02
C GLU A 143 -2.76 0.56 25.27
N ARG A 144 -2.73 -0.78 25.28
CA ARG A 144 -2.19 -1.57 26.40
C ARG A 144 -0.71 -1.28 26.66
N LYS A 145 0.07 -1.01 25.60
CA LYS A 145 1.51 -0.72 25.68
C LYS A 145 1.83 0.78 25.81
N LYS A 146 0.83 1.64 25.91
CA LYS A 146 0.98 3.10 25.95
C LYS A 146 1.97 3.61 27.01
N ALA A 147 2.03 2.95 28.16
CA ALA A 147 2.95 3.31 29.24
C ALA A 147 4.45 3.18 28.87
N LEU A 148 4.77 2.39 27.85
CA LEU A 148 6.14 2.26 27.33
C LEU A 148 6.52 3.40 26.37
N PHE A 149 5.54 4.08 25.77
CA PHE A 149 5.77 5.05 24.74
C PHE A 149 6.49 6.30 25.26
N LYS A 150 7.59 6.66 24.63
CA LYS A 150 8.37 7.87 24.91
C LYS A 150 8.38 8.77 23.69
N PRO A 151 7.62 9.88 23.67
CA PRO A 151 7.56 10.76 22.51
C PRO A 151 8.90 11.50 22.29
N ASN A 152 9.26 11.72 21.03
CA ASN A 152 10.44 12.48 20.62
C ASN A 152 10.12 13.94 20.29
N ASN A 153 8.86 14.27 20.03
CA ASN A 153 8.42 15.59 19.62
C ASN A 153 6.96 15.85 20.00
N LYS A 154 6.50 17.10 19.80
CA LYS A 154 5.12 17.53 20.13
C LYS A 154 4.03 16.77 19.40
N LEU A 155 4.27 16.32 18.15
CA LEU A 155 3.30 15.54 17.39
C LEU A 155 3.11 14.16 18.02
N GLN A 156 4.20 13.48 18.37
CA GLN A 156 4.15 12.21 19.09
C GLN A 156 3.55 12.36 20.49
N GLU A 157 3.83 13.49 21.21
CA GLU A 157 3.19 13.80 22.51
C GLU A 157 1.69 13.93 22.37
N LYS A 158 1.21 14.62 21.32
CA LYS A 158 -0.21 14.80 21.05
C LYS A 158 -0.92 13.48 20.75
N ILE A 159 -0.30 12.59 19.97
CA ILE A 159 -0.82 11.24 19.68
C ILE A 159 -0.78 10.36 20.95
N GLY A 160 0.29 10.46 21.74
CA GLY A 160 0.43 9.90 23.08
C GLY A 160 0.60 8.38 23.14
N ARG A 161 0.84 7.70 22.01
CA ARG A 161 1.07 6.25 21.86
C ARG A 161 1.83 5.92 20.59
N VAL A 162 2.23 4.67 20.44
CA VAL A 162 2.80 4.17 19.17
C VAL A 162 1.80 4.43 18.03
N VAL A 163 2.32 4.98 16.92
CA VAL A 163 1.52 5.35 15.75
C VAL A 163 1.29 4.15 14.87
N VAL A 164 0.08 4.00 14.34
CA VAL A 164 -0.27 2.97 13.36
C VAL A 164 -0.30 3.60 11.97
N MET A 165 0.71 3.30 11.13
CA MET A 165 0.81 3.76 9.75
C MET A 165 0.55 2.60 8.79
N ALA A 166 -0.61 2.59 8.13
CA ALA A 166 -0.95 1.53 7.18
C ALA A 166 -0.10 1.63 5.90
N ASP A 167 0.60 0.55 5.55
CA ASP A 167 1.00 0.31 4.17
C ASP A 167 -0.23 -0.20 3.41
N ALA A 168 -0.96 0.74 2.85
CA ALA A 168 -2.20 0.54 2.11
C ALA A 168 -1.96 0.53 0.59
N ALA A 169 -0.74 0.17 0.16
CA ALA A 169 -0.37 0.12 -1.25
C ALA A 169 -1.31 -0.75 -2.10
N HIS A 170 -2.07 -1.64 -1.47
CA HIS A 170 -3.04 -2.52 -2.12
C HIS A 170 -4.51 -2.18 -1.82
N SER A 171 -4.83 -1.28 -0.89
CA SER A 171 -6.16 -1.23 -0.27
C SER A 171 -6.99 0.02 -0.55
N LEU A 172 -6.64 0.87 -1.53
CA LEU A 172 -7.54 1.95 -1.93
C LEU A 172 -8.89 1.35 -2.36
N GLY A 173 -10.01 1.82 -1.77
CA GLY A 173 -11.35 1.31 -2.00
C GLY A 173 -11.74 0.09 -1.16
N ALA A 174 -10.86 -0.38 -0.27
CA ALA A 174 -11.21 -1.35 0.75
C ALA A 174 -11.96 -0.70 1.92
N GLU A 175 -12.70 -1.50 2.70
CA GLU A 175 -13.45 -1.05 3.86
C GLU A 175 -13.16 -1.94 5.08
N TYR A 176 -13.06 -1.30 6.25
CA TYR A 176 -12.97 -1.94 7.56
C TYR A 176 -14.11 -1.45 8.45
N LYS A 177 -15.02 -2.36 8.85
CA LYS A 177 -16.23 -2.02 9.63
C LYS A 177 -17.02 -0.84 9.05
N GLY A 178 -17.18 -0.85 7.71
CA GLY A 178 -17.90 0.19 6.97
C GLY A 178 -17.16 1.52 6.80
N LYS A 179 -15.89 1.60 7.23
CA LYS A 179 -15.05 2.80 7.03
C LYS A 179 -14.07 2.57 5.88
N PRO A 180 -13.88 3.54 4.98
CA PRO A 180 -12.85 3.46 3.94
C PRO A 180 -11.46 3.30 4.53
N SER A 181 -10.59 2.51 3.88
CA SER A 181 -9.23 2.19 4.31
C SER A 181 -8.42 3.43 4.75
N GLY A 182 -8.53 4.54 4.03
CA GLY A 182 -7.78 5.78 4.35
C GLY A 182 -8.14 6.49 5.66
N SER A 183 -9.26 6.11 6.30
CA SER A 183 -9.76 6.73 7.53
C SER A 183 -9.68 5.82 8.77
N VAL A 184 -8.99 4.67 8.67
CA VAL A 184 -8.93 3.66 9.74
C VAL A 184 -7.66 3.78 10.57
N ALA A 185 -6.49 3.66 9.96
CA ALA A 185 -5.19 3.83 10.63
C ALA A 185 -4.93 5.31 10.98
N ASP A 186 -3.92 5.59 11.80
CA ASP A 186 -3.51 6.96 12.11
C ASP A 186 -3.04 7.69 10.86
N PHE A 187 -2.16 7.06 10.08
CA PHE A 187 -1.76 7.48 8.75
C PHE A 187 -1.95 6.31 7.78
N THR A 188 -2.33 6.60 6.54
CA THR A 188 -2.54 5.58 5.51
C THR A 188 -1.82 5.99 4.23
N CYS A 189 -0.92 5.12 3.74
CA CYS A 189 -0.10 5.38 2.56
C CYS A 189 -0.53 4.49 1.40
N PHE A 190 -1.05 5.08 0.32
CA PHE A 190 -1.52 4.40 -0.88
C PHE A 190 -0.51 4.43 -2.01
N SER A 191 -0.51 3.40 -2.86
CA SER A 191 0.28 3.32 -4.09
C SER A 191 -0.61 3.47 -5.31
N PHE A 192 -0.13 4.25 -6.28
CA PHE A 192 -0.76 4.47 -7.58
C PHE A 192 0.15 4.01 -8.74
N HIS A 193 1.07 3.06 -8.44
CA HIS A 193 1.92 2.43 -9.44
C HIS A 193 1.10 1.73 -10.53
N ALA A 194 1.67 1.56 -11.73
CA ALA A 194 0.99 1.03 -12.93
C ALA A 194 0.22 -0.28 -12.72
N VAL A 195 0.66 -1.16 -11.82
CA VAL A 195 0.02 -2.46 -11.55
C VAL A 195 -1.10 -2.39 -10.51
N LYS A 196 -1.35 -1.22 -9.90
CA LYS A 196 -2.38 -1.08 -8.84
C LYS A 196 -3.78 -0.96 -9.44
N ASN A 197 -4.79 -1.19 -8.60
CA ASN A 197 -6.20 -1.07 -9.00
C ASN A 197 -6.55 0.33 -9.51
N PHE A 198 -5.96 1.34 -8.87
CA PHE A 198 -6.00 2.74 -9.24
C PHE A 198 -4.58 3.16 -9.60
N THR A 199 -4.38 3.72 -10.79
CA THR A 199 -3.04 4.07 -11.24
C THR A 199 -2.92 5.48 -11.80
N VAL A 200 -1.72 6.05 -11.65
CA VAL A 200 -1.26 7.28 -12.30
C VAL A 200 0.08 7.07 -13.01
N ALA A 201 0.42 5.81 -13.35
CA ALA A 201 1.71 5.28 -13.78
C ALA A 201 2.68 5.15 -12.60
N GLU A 202 3.19 6.22 -12.05
CA GLU A 202 3.97 6.29 -10.81
C GLU A 202 3.36 7.36 -9.90
N GLY A 203 3.00 6.95 -8.68
CA GLY A 203 2.39 7.84 -7.70
C GLY A 203 2.03 7.14 -6.40
N GLY A 204 1.61 7.93 -5.46
CA GLY A 204 1.08 7.51 -4.17
C GLY A 204 0.44 8.67 -3.44
N SER A 205 -0.13 8.40 -2.30
CA SER A 205 -0.65 9.44 -1.40
C SER A 205 -0.57 9.02 0.04
N VAL A 206 -0.68 10.01 0.92
CA VAL A 206 -0.90 9.81 2.35
C VAL A 206 -2.15 10.53 2.79
N THR A 207 -2.93 9.88 3.66
CA THR A 207 -4.04 10.45 4.40
C THR A 207 -3.83 10.21 5.89
N TRP A 208 -4.57 10.93 6.75
CA TRP A 208 -4.53 10.73 8.20
C TRP A 208 -5.91 10.82 8.83
N ASN A 209 -6.04 10.16 9.97
CA ASN A 209 -7.32 10.00 10.65
C ASN A 209 -7.71 11.28 11.42
N ARG A 210 -8.93 11.76 11.21
CA ARG A 210 -9.54 12.89 11.93
C ARG A 210 -9.50 12.74 13.46
N ALA A 211 -9.61 11.50 13.94
CA ALA A 211 -9.61 11.21 15.37
C ALA A 211 -8.32 11.60 16.09
N LEU A 212 -7.21 11.81 15.36
CA LEU A 212 -5.96 12.31 15.92
C LEU A 212 -6.07 13.77 16.39
N GLY A 213 -7.06 14.52 15.92
CA GLY A 213 -7.26 15.94 16.24
C GLY A 213 -6.05 16.81 15.88
N LEU A 214 -5.29 16.44 14.85
CA LEU A 214 -4.14 17.20 14.35
C LEU A 214 -4.60 18.48 13.67
N ASP A 215 -3.70 19.44 13.51
CA ASP A 215 -3.90 20.58 12.62
C ASP A 215 -3.61 20.12 11.18
N ASP A 216 -4.67 19.96 10.39
CA ASP A 216 -4.58 19.43 9.03
C ASP A 216 -3.78 20.33 8.10
N ASP A 217 -3.83 21.65 8.30
CA ASP A 217 -3.07 22.58 7.47
C ASP A 217 -1.58 22.56 7.84
N GLU A 218 -1.24 22.39 9.12
CA GLU A 218 0.13 22.21 9.58
C GLU A 218 0.73 20.92 9.02
N ILE A 219 0.05 19.76 9.17
CA ILE A 219 0.51 18.46 8.65
C ILE A 219 0.64 18.50 7.13
N TYR A 220 -0.36 19.05 6.42
CA TYR A 220 -0.30 19.19 4.97
C TYR A 220 0.91 20.04 4.55
N ARG A 221 1.19 21.15 5.23
CA ARG A 221 2.34 22.02 4.98
C ARG A 221 3.67 21.30 5.21
N GLU A 222 3.80 20.49 6.26
CA GLU A 222 5.00 19.69 6.52
C GLU A 222 5.29 18.72 5.35
N PHE A 223 4.28 18.02 4.86
CA PHE A 223 4.45 17.16 3.67
C PHE A 223 4.84 17.96 2.43
N GLN A 224 4.28 19.17 2.23
CA GLN A 224 4.66 20.05 1.12
C GLN A 224 6.11 20.49 1.23
N LEU A 225 6.57 20.90 2.39
CA LEU A 225 7.97 21.27 2.64
C LEU A 225 8.92 20.09 2.37
N LEU A 226 8.57 18.91 2.90
CA LEU A 226 9.38 17.71 2.71
C LEU A 226 9.45 17.27 1.25
N SER A 227 8.36 17.38 0.49
CA SER A 227 8.28 16.88 -0.90
C SER A 227 8.78 17.88 -1.96
N LEU A 228 9.02 19.15 -1.61
CA LEU A 228 9.35 20.25 -2.51
C LEU A 228 10.62 21.02 -2.10
N HIS A 229 11.69 20.34 -1.75
CA HIS A 229 12.98 20.94 -1.38
C HIS A 229 12.96 21.88 -0.16
N GLY A 230 11.93 21.82 0.68
CA GLY A 230 11.74 22.76 1.79
C GLY A 230 11.32 24.17 1.36
N GLN A 231 10.79 24.35 0.15
CA GLN A 231 10.36 25.67 -0.32
C GLN A 231 9.11 26.14 0.40
N SER A 232 9.15 27.39 0.91
CA SER A 232 8.03 28.02 1.60
C SER A 232 6.84 28.38 0.70
N LYS A 233 7.03 28.38 -0.62
CA LYS A 233 6.00 28.60 -1.66
C LYS A 233 6.09 27.51 -2.73
N ASP A 234 4.96 26.94 -3.09
CA ASP A 234 4.84 26.04 -4.23
C ASP A 234 4.85 26.78 -5.58
N ALA A 235 4.88 26.04 -6.71
CA ALA A 235 4.91 26.64 -8.03
C ALA A 235 3.64 27.48 -8.33
N LEU A 236 2.47 27.03 -7.81
CA LEU A 236 1.20 27.73 -8.03
C LEU A 236 1.18 29.08 -7.31
N SER A 237 1.73 29.16 -6.10
CA SER A 237 1.83 30.42 -5.34
C SER A 237 2.78 31.44 -5.95
N LYS A 238 3.73 30.99 -6.82
CA LYS A 238 4.70 31.84 -7.51
C LYS A 238 4.20 32.47 -8.81
N THR A 239 2.95 32.21 -9.22
CA THR A 239 2.39 32.70 -10.51
C THR A 239 2.11 34.21 -10.52
N LYS A 240 2.08 34.90 -9.39
CA LYS A 240 1.92 36.35 -9.34
C LYS A 240 3.16 37.04 -9.86
N LEU A 241 3.02 37.92 -10.85
CA LEU A 241 4.13 38.74 -11.36
C LEU A 241 4.85 39.48 -10.22
N GLY A 242 6.18 39.36 -10.16
CA GLY A 242 6.98 39.95 -9.08
C GLY A 242 7.09 39.11 -7.80
N SER A 243 6.41 37.97 -7.69
CA SER A 243 6.44 37.09 -6.49
C SER A 243 7.58 36.05 -6.56
N TRP A 244 8.81 36.48 -6.86
CA TRP A 244 9.97 35.62 -7.01
C TRP A 244 10.55 35.14 -5.67
N GLU A 245 10.39 35.91 -4.60
CA GLU A 245 10.98 35.65 -3.30
C GLU A 245 10.31 34.48 -2.58
N TYR A 246 11.13 33.49 -2.19
CA TYR A 246 10.74 32.35 -1.37
C TYR A 246 11.94 31.94 -0.50
N ASP A 247 11.68 31.23 0.56
CA ASP A 247 12.70 30.68 1.44
C ASP A 247 12.79 29.15 1.25
N ILE A 248 13.97 28.60 1.52
CA ILE A 248 14.23 27.16 1.68
C ILE A 248 14.52 26.91 3.16
N VAL A 249 13.48 26.46 3.88
CA VAL A 249 13.56 26.32 5.35
C VAL A 249 14.40 25.09 5.78
N ALA A 250 14.60 24.12 4.89
CA ALA A 250 15.43 22.94 5.11
C ALA A 250 15.82 22.29 3.77
N PRO A 251 16.97 21.59 3.68
CA PRO A 251 17.38 20.84 2.47
C PRO A 251 16.58 19.53 2.36
N ASN A 252 15.34 19.63 1.94
CA ASN A 252 14.39 18.51 1.84
C ASN A 252 14.37 17.85 0.45
N PHE A 253 13.46 16.89 0.27
CA PHE A 253 13.38 16.00 -0.88
C PHE A 253 12.62 16.61 -2.06
N LYS A 254 12.63 15.92 -3.20
CA LYS A 254 11.81 16.22 -4.38
C LYS A 254 11.04 14.96 -4.78
N CYS A 255 9.80 14.84 -4.31
CA CYS A 255 8.97 13.65 -4.51
C CYS A 255 7.47 13.97 -4.65
N ASN A 256 7.15 15.16 -5.15
CA ASN A 256 5.79 15.61 -5.46
C ASN A 256 5.19 14.86 -6.67
N LEU A 257 3.87 14.78 -6.75
CA LEU A 257 3.15 14.32 -7.93
C LEU A 257 3.01 15.45 -8.96
N THR A 258 2.94 15.12 -10.24
CA THR A 258 2.76 16.08 -11.33
C THR A 258 1.30 16.13 -11.78
N ASP A 259 0.87 17.24 -12.42
CA ASP A 259 -0.48 17.36 -12.99
C ASP A 259 -0.72 16.38 -14.16
N ILE A 260 0.31 15.96 -14.88
CA ILE A 260 0.19 14.92 -15.90
C ILE A 260 -0.29 13.61 -15.26
N ALA A 261 0.38 13.16 -14.19
CA ALA A 261 0.00 11.95 -13.47
C ALA A 261 -1.36 12.13 -12.76
N SER A 262 -1.60 13.31 -12.19
CA SER A 262 -2.88 13.62 -11.55
C SER A 262 -4.06 13.64 -12.51
N GLY A 263 -3.83 14.02 -13.79
CA GLY A 263 -4.84 13.92 -14.85
C GLY A 263 -5.29 12.48 -15.07
N ILE A 264 -4.34 11.53 -15.14
CA ILE A 264 -4.66 10.09 -15.20
C ILE A 264 -5.50 9.71 -13.96
N GLY A 265 -5.08 10.11 -12.76
CA GLY A 265 -5.76 9.80 -11.51
C GLY A 265 -7.21 10.32 -11.46
N LEU A 266 -7.45 11.53 -11.94
CA LEU A 266 -8.81 12.10 -12.00
C LEU A 266 -9.75 11.28 -12.88
N ALA A 267 -9.27 10.79 -14.04
CA ALA A 267 -10.04 9.92 -14.91
C ALA A 267 -10.26 8.53 -14.28
N GLN A 268 -9.20 7.94 -13.72
CA GLN A 268 -9.28 6.67 -13.00
C GLN A 268 -10.30 6.71 -11.86
N LEU A 269 -10.29 7.77 -11.04
CA LEU A 269 -11.17 7.89 -9.87
C LEU A 269 -12.65 7.91 -10.27
N LYS A 270 -13.01 8.54 -11.40
CA LYS A 270 -14.38 8.53 -11.94
C LYS A 270 -14.87 7.12 -12.27
N ARG A 271 -13.98 6.26 -12.77
CA ARG A 271 -14.28 4.86 -13.16
C ARG A 271 -14.09 3.85 -12.02
N TYR A 272 -13.46 4.28 -10.93
CA TYR A 272 -12.95 3.36 -9.92
C TYR A 272 -14.01 2.44 -9.31
N PRO A 273 -15.25 2.88 -9.03
CA PRO A 273 -16.31 1.98 -8.56
C PRO A 273 -16.60 0.82 -9.53
N ASP A 274 -16.61 1.07 -10.84
CA ASP A 274 -16.84 0.02 -11.85
C ASP A 274 -15.63 -0.93 -11.97
N LEU A 275 -14.40 -0.39 -11.85
CA LEU A 275 -13.18 -1.20 -11.82
C LEU A 275 -13.17 -2.14 -10.60
N LEU A 276 -13.58 -1.67 -9.42
CA LEU A 276 -13.72 -2.50 -8.22
C LEU A 276 -14.79 -3.58 -8.40
N LYS A 277 -15.95 -3.22 -8.96
CA LYS A 277 -17.04 -4.18 -9.23
C LYS A 277 -16.55 -5.33 -10.10
N ARG A 278 -15.84 -5.03 -11.21
CA ARG A 278 -15.30 -6.08 -12.08
C ARG A 278 -14.31 -6.99 -11.37
N ARG A 279 -13.45 -6.46 -10.51
CA ARG A 279 -12.52 -7.27 -9.70
C ARG A 279 -13.25 -8.21 -8.74
N PHE A 280 -14.35 -7.76 -8.13
CA PHE A 280 -15.19 -8.61 -7.27
C PHE A 280 -15.79 -9.77 -8.04
N GLU A 281 -16.35 -9.52 -9.23
CA GLU A 281 -16.90 -10.55 -10.11
C GLU A 281 -15.87 -11.62 -10.49
N ILE A 282 -14.63 -11.20 -10.82
CA ILE A 282 -13.53 -12.11 -11.14
C ILE A 282 -13.14 -12.96 -9.90
N VAL A 283 -13.02 -12.35 -8.72
CA VAL A 283 -12.69 -13.05 -7.48
C VAL A 283 -13.77 -14.09 -7.13
N GLU A 284 -15.04 -13.75 -7.25
CA GLU A 284 -16.15 -14.71 -7.04
C GLU A 284 -16.07 -15.88 -8.02
N ARG A 285 -15.78 -15.60 -9.30
CA ARG A 285 -15.64 -16.64 -10.32
C ARG A 285 -14.47 -17.59 -10.01
N TYR A 286 -13.33 -17.06 -9.61
CA TYR A 286 -12.17 -17.84 -9.16
C TYR A 286 -12.52 -18.69 -7.93
N ASN A 287 -13.13 -18.09 -6.91
CA ASN A 287 -13.51 -18.80 -5.68
C ASN A 287 -14.40 -20.01 -6.01
N LYS A 288 -15.44 -19.80 -6.82
CA LYS A 288 -16.32 -20.88 -7.29
C LYS A 288 -15.58 -21.96 -8.09
N GLY A 289 -14.65 -21.54 -8.96
CA GLY A 289 -13.86 -22.46 -9.80
C GLY A 289 -12.93 -23.37 -9.03
N PHE A 290 -12.44 -22.91 -7.86
CA PHE A 290 -11.51 -23.67 -7.02
C PHE A 290 -12.16 -24.40 -5.84
N GLU A 291 -13.48 -24.35 -5.68
CA GLU A 291 -14.18 -25.12 -4.65
C GLU A 291 -13.85 -26.62 -4.72
N GLY A 292 -13.57 -27.24 -3.57
CA GLY A 292 -13.26 -28.65 -3.45
C GLY A 292 -11.91 -29.10 -4.01
N THR A 293 -11.04 -28.15 -4.41
CA THR A 293 -9.69 -28.45 -4.92
C THR A 293 -8.60 -28.24 -3.87
N ARG A 294 -7.32 -28.60 -4.20
CA ARG A 294 -6.12 -28.27 -3.42
C ARG A 294 -5.76 -26.76 -3.47
N VAL A 295 -6.38 -26.00 -4.37
CA VAL A 295 -6.17 -24.54 -4.46
C VAL A 295 -6.93 -23.85 -3.35
N LYS A 296 -6.24 -23.20 -2.42
CA LYS A 296 -6.83 -22.49 -1.26
C LYS A 296 -6.69 -20.98 -1.45
N PRO A 297 -7.77 -20.29 -1.88
CA PRO A 297 -7.74 -18.85 -2.08
C PRO A 297 -7.55 -18.07 -0.77
N PHE A 298 -6.88 -16.92 -0.88
CA PHE A 298 -6.90 -15.90 0.17
C PHE A 298 -8.33 -15.35 0.33
N VAL A 299 -8.79 -15.25 1.57
CA VAL A 299 -10.16 -14.79 1.89
C VAL A 299 -10.24 -13.27 1.79
N HIS A 300 -10.94 -12.77 0.77
CA HIS A 300 -11.10 -11.34 0.51
C HIS A 300 -12.20 -10.66 1.30
N PHE A 301 -13.25 -11.39 1.65
CA PHE A 301 -14.44 -10.83 2.29
C PHE A 301 -14.69 -11.51 3.62
N GLU A 302 -14.88 -10.72 4.66
CA GLU A 302 -15.31 -11.12 6.00
C GLU A 302 -16.45 -10.19 6.41
N GLU A 303 -17.14 -10.48 7.50
CA GLU A 303 -18.28 -9.69 7.96
C GLU A 303 -17.92 -8.21 8.17
N ASP A 304 -16.74 -7.96 8.69
CA ASP A 304 -16.25 -6.60 9.03
C ASP A 304 -15.20 -6.04 8.06
N LYS A 305 -14.80 -6.80 7.01
CA LYS A 305 -13.75 -6.41 6.05
C LYS A 305 -14.17 -6.68 4.62
N LYS A 306 -14.09 -5.65 3.81
CA LYS A 306 -14.28 -5.73 2.37
C LYS A 306 -12.98 -5.36 1.66
N SER A 307 -12.37 -6.34 1.03
CA SER A 307 -11.18 -6.14 0.21
C SER A 307 -11.52 -5.37 -1.07
N CYS A 308 -10.56 -4.59 -1.58
CA CYS A 308 -10.63 -4.04 -2.94
C CYS A 308 -10.11 -5.02 -4.01
N CYS A 309 -9.78 -6.27 -3.64
CA CYS A 309 -9.38 -7.35 -4.54
C CYS A 309 -8.19 -6.96 -5.45
N HIS A 310 -7.07 -6.55 -4.84
CA HIS A 310 -5.90 -6.16 -5.61
C HIS A 310 -5.14 -7.36 -6.19
N LEU A 311 -4.90 -8.41 -5.40
CA LEU A 311 -4.23 -9.63 -5.83
C LEU A 311 -5.13 -10.84 -5.56
N TYR A 312 -5.16 -11.80 -6.46
CA TYR A 312 -5.75 -13.09 -6.19
C TYR A 312 -4.66 -14.10 -5.82
N ILE A 313 -4.44 -14.24 -4.52
CA ILE A 313 -3.42 -15.12 -3.93
C ILE A 313 -4.04 -16.47 -3.63
N VAL A 314 -3.37 -17.54 -4.02
CA VAL A 314 -3.74 -18.92 -3.67
C VAL A 314 -2.55 -19.65 -3.04
N ASN A 315 -2.82 -20.58 -2.13
CA ASN A 315 -1.85 -21.60 -1.72
C ASN A 315 -2.25 -22.95 -2.27
N ILE A 316 -1.30 -23.71 -2.76
CA ILE A 316 -1.52 -25.11 -3.16
C ILE A 316 -1.33 -25.99 -1.93
N GLU A 317 -2.41 -26.58 -1.43
CA GLU A 317 -2.39 -27.39 -0.23
C GLU A 317 -1.43 -28.58 -0.34
N GLY A 318 -0.50 -28.71 0.60
CA GLY A 318 0.51 -29.74 0.64
C GLY A 318 1.70 -29.56 -0.32
N ALA A 319 1.71 -28.51 -1.15
CA ALA A 319 2.80 -28.29 -2.09
C ALA A 319 4.09 -27.83 -1.40
N SER A 320 5.23 -28.31 -1.91
CA SER A 320 6.56 -27.79 -1.60
C SER A 320 6.86 -26.51 -2.41
N GLU A 321 7.99 -25.85 -2.12
CA GLU A 321 8.44 -24.71 -2.92
C GLU A 321 8.81 -25.14 -4.35
N GLU A 322 9.39 -26.33 -4.51
CA GLU A 322 9.76 -26.91 -5.80
C GLU A 322 8.52 -27.21 -6.64
N GLU A 323 7.51 -27.89 -6.08
CA GLU A 323 6.24 -28.20 -6.76
C GLU A 323 5.54 -26.90 -7.19
N ARG A 324 5.48 -25.88 -6.31
CA ARG A 324 4.93 -24.57 -6.64
C ARG A 324 5.67 -23.92 -7.81
N ASN A 325 7.00 -23.97 -7.83
CA ASN A 325 7.80 -23.39 -8.90
C ASN A 325 7.57 -24.12 -10.24
N GLU A 326 7.42 -25.45 -10.22
CA GLU A 326 7.06 -26.22 -11.41
C GLU A 326 5.67 -25.84 -11.95
N ILE A 327 4.68 -25.64 -11.07
CA ILE A 327 3.35 -25.19 -11.47
C ILE A 327 3.43 -23.82 -12.16
N ILE A 328 4.22 -22.87 -11.62
CA ILE A 328 4.42 -21.54 -12.24
C ILE A 328 5.01 -21.69 -13.66
N VAL A 329 6.00 -22.55 -13.85
CA VAL A 329 6.60 -22.81 -15.17
C VAL A 329 5.56 -23.38 -16.14
N LYS A 330 4.79 -24.38 -15.70
CA LYS A 330 3.73 -25.01 -16.53
C LYS A 330 2.59 -24.01 -16.86
N MET A 331 2.24 -23.11 -15.95
CA MET A 331 1.30 -22.04 -16.25
C MET A 331 1.86 -21.07 -17.31
N ALA A 332 3.13 -20.72 -17.22
CA ALA A 332 3.80 -19.90 -18.24
C ALA A 332 3.85 -20.57 -19.62
N GLU A 333 4.04 -21.88 -19.70
CA GLU A 333 3.93 -22.66 -20.95
C GLU A 333 2.51 -22.59 -21.57
N LYS A 334 1.49 -22.36 -20.75
CA LYS A 334 0.11 -22.07 -21.18
C LYS A 334 -0.15 -20.60 -21.47
N GLU A 335 0.91 -19.80 -21.54
CA GLU A 335 0.84 -18.34 -21.74
C GLU A 335 0.05 -17.59 -20.63
N ILE A 336 0.00 -18.14 -19.42
CA ILE A 336 -0.64 -17.54 -18.25
C ILE A 336 0.46 -16.97 -17.34
N ALA A 337 0.54 -15.65 -17.22
CA ALA A 337 1.48 -15.01 -16.32
C ALA A 337 1.02 -15.16 -14.86
N THR A 338 1.88 -15.69 -14.00
CA THR A 338 1.67 -15.82 -12.56
C THR A 338 2.81 -15.14 -11.80
N ASN A 339 2.62 -14.90 -10.51
CA ASN A 339 3.64 -14.26 -9.65
C ASN A 339 3.60 -14.85 -8.23
N VAL A 340 4.46 -14.34 -7.34
CA VAL A 340 4.49 -14.68 -5.92
C VAL A 340 4.51 -13.40 -5.09
N HIS A 341 3.51 -13.20 -4.24
CA HIS A 341 3.40 -12.06 -3.33
C HIS A 341 3.20 -12.54 -1.87
N TYR A 342 4.27 -12.59 -1.07
CA TYR A 342 5.64 -12.17 -1.37
C TYR A 342 6.63 -13.24 -0.96
N LYS A 343 7.85 -13.21 -1.53
CA LYS A 343 8.99 -13.85 -0.92
C LYS A 343 9.34 -13.05 0.36
N PRO A 344 9.39 -13.69 1.55
CA PRO A 344 9.63 -12.99 2.80
C PRO A 344 10.93 -12.18 2.81
N LEU A 345 10.92 -11.01 3.43
CA LEU A 345 12.07 -10.09 3.47
C LEU A 345 13.35 -10.78 3.96
N PRO A 346 13.35 -11.61 5.03
CA PRO A 346 14.55 -12.32 5.49
C PRO A 346 15.19 -13.27 4.48
N MET A 347 14.50 -13.60 3.38
CA MET A 347 15.06 -14.41 2.29
C MET A 347 15.83 -13.60 1.24
N HIS A 348 15.73 -12.27 1.24
CA HIS A 348 16.44 -11.39 0.33
C HIS A 348 17.83 -10.99 0.87
N THR A 349 18.79 -10.80 -0.04
CA THR A 349 20.19 -10.50 0.30
C THR A 349 20.33 -9.29 1.22
N ALA A 350 19.60 -8.20 0.93
CA ALA A 350 19.69 -6.97 1.73
C ALA A 350 19.33 -7.23 3.20
N TYR A 351 18.22 -7.95 3.45
CA TYR A 351 17.76 -8.23 4.81
C TYR A 351 18.59 -9.29 5.53
N LYS A 352 19.14 -10.27 4.81
CA LYS A 352 20.14 -11.19 5.35
C LYS A 352 21.39 -10.45 5.84
N ASN A 353 21.86 -9.45 5.07
CA ASN A 353 23.00 -8.62 5.45
C ASN A 353 22.70 -7.75 6.67
N LEU A 354 21.44 -7.41 6.93
CA LEU A 354 21.00 -6.75 8.16
C LEU A 354 20.81 -7.72 9.35
N GLY A 355 21.10 -9.02 9.16
CA GLY A 355 21.08 -10.02 10.23
C GLY A 355 19.74 -10.76 10.38
N PHE A 356 18.78 -10.59 9.47
CA PHE A 356 17.53 -11.34 9.52
C PHE A 356 17.69 -12.76 8.94
N ASP A 357 17.16 -13.76 9.66
CA ASP A 357 17.14 -15.17 9.23
C ASP A 357 15.67 -15.64 9.12
N ILE A 358 15.31 -16.21 7.98
CA ILE A 358 13.96 -16.74 7.71
C ILE A 358 13.52 -17.80 8.73
N LYS A 359 14.45 -18.49 9.37
CA LYS A 359 14.15 -19.47 10.43
C LYS A 359 13.39 -18.87 11.61
N ASN A 360 13.52 -17.57 11.85
CA ASN A 360 12.80 -16.84 12.88
C ASN A 360 11.37 -16.45 12.46
N TYR A 361 10.99 -16.71 11.22
CA TYR A 361 9.70 -16.34 10.62
C TYR A 361 9.04 -17.53 9.92
N PRO A 362 8.77 -18.64 10.66
CA PRO A 362 8.30 -19.89 10.05
C PRO A 362 6.94 -19.77 9.38
N ASN A 363 6.04 -18.92 9.88
CA ASN A 363 4.73 -18.71 9.27
C ASN A 363 4.85 -17.95 7.93
N ALA A 364 5.68 -16.91 7.86
CA ALA A 364 5.97 -16.20 6.61
C ALA A 364 6.54 -17.15 5.54
N TYR A 365 7.46 -18.05 5.91
CA TYR A 365 7.98 -19.07 4.99
C TYR A 365 6.89 -20.06 4.55
N ASN A 366 6.07 -20.55 5.49
CA ASN A 366 5.00 -21.50 5.17
C ASN A 366 3.94 -20.87 4.26
N ASN A 367 3.63 -19.58 4.45
CA ASN A 367 2.74 -18.84 3.56
C ASN A 367 3.33 -18.69 2.15
N TYR A 368 4.64 -18.50 2.03
CA TYR A 368 5.35 -18.30 0.78
C TYR A 368 5.54 -19.59 -0.03
N LYS A 369 5.95 -20.71 0.62
CA LYS A 369 6.44 -21.89 -0.09
C LYS A 369 5.48 -22.48 -1.11
N SER A 370 4.17 -22.44 -0.85
CA SER A 370 3.13 -23.00 -1.72
C SER A 370 2.25 -21.94 -2.42
N GLN A 371 2.64 -20.66 -2.34
CA GLN A 371 1.81 -19.55 -2.78
C GLN A 371 2.04 -19.23 -4.26
N ILE A 372 0.94 -19.01 -4.99
CA ILE A 372 0.91 -18.48 -6.35
C ILE A 372 -0.07 -17.30 -6.36
N THR A 373 0.27 -16.23 -7.09
CA THR A 373 -0.66 -15.14 -7.40
C THR A 373 -1.12 -15.26 -8.83
N LEU A 374 -2.41 -15.39 -9.05
CA LEU A 374 -3.03 -15.49 -10.36
C LEU A 374 -3.33 -14.09 -10.94
N PRO A 375 -3.47 -13.97 -12.26
CA PRO A 375 -3.87 -12.72 -12.89
C PRO A 375 -5.20 -12.21 -12.32
N LEU A 376 -5.23 -10.93 -11.97
CA LEU A 376 -6.45 -10.25 -11.53
C LEU A 376 -6.40 -8.78 -12.00
N HIS A 377 -7.10 -8.49 -13.09
CA HIS A 377 -7.25 -7.15 -13.65
C HIS A 377 -8.56 -7.03 -14.41
N THR A 378 -9.04 -5.81 -14.61
CA THR A 378 -10.38 -5.53 -15.17
C THR A 378 -10.53 -5.88 -16.65
N LEU A 379 -9.41 -6.02 -17.38
CA LEU A 379 -9.40 -6.43 -18.78
C LEU A 379 -9.56 -7.94 -19.00
N LEU A 380 -9.57 -8.77 -17.93
CA LEU A 380 -9.83 -10.21 -18.06
C LEU A 380 -11.28 -10.45 -18.48
N THR A 381 -11.45 -11.25 -19.56
CA THR A 381 -12.77 -11.79 -19.90
C THR A 381 -13.10 -13.00 -19.02
N ASP A 382 -14.37 -13.37 -18.97
CA ASP A 382 -14.82 -14.54 -18.21
C ASP A 382 -14.20 -15.83 -18.75
N GLU A 383 -14.03 -15.95 -20.07
CA GLU A 383 -13.39 -17.08 -20.73
C GLU A 383 -11.90 -17.18 -20.35
N GLN A 384 -11.22 -16.03 -20.18
CA GLN A 384 -9.83 -16.03 -19.72
C GLN A 384 -9.71 -16.47 -18.26
N VAL A 385 -10.65 -16.07 -17.40
CA VAL A 385 -10.70 -16.52 -16.00
C VAL A 385 -10.94 -18.02 -15.94
N ASP A 386 -11.88 -18.55 -16.72
CA ASP A 386 -12.15 -20.00 -16.79
C ASP A 386 -10.92 -20.77 -17.30
N TYR A 387 -10.24 -20.24 -18.32
CA TYR A 387 -9.01 -20.84 -18.84
C TYR A 387 -7.91 -20.94 -17.77
N ILE A 388 -7.74 -19.90 -16.93
CA ILE A 388 -6.80 -19.92 -15.81
C ILE A 388 -7.20 -21.01 -14.79
N ILE A 389 -8.49 -21.07 -14.43
CA ILE A 389 -9.03 -22.06 -13.48
C ILE A 389 -8.76 -23.47 -13.95
N GLU A 390 -9.12 -23.79 -15.19
CA GLU A 390 -8.99 -25.14 -15.78
C GLU A 390 -7.52 -25.57 -15.84
N ASN A 391 -6.61 -24.68 -16.28
CA ASN A 391 -5.20 -25.01 -16.38
C ASN A 391 -4.57 -25.21 -15.00
N LEU A 392 -4.86 -24.36 -14.01
CA LEU A 392 -4.33 -24.56 -12.66
C LEU A 392 -4.87 -25.85 -12.03
N LYS A 393 -6.17 -26.14 -12.16
CA LYS A 393 -6.78 -27.40 -11.65
C LYS A 393 -6.15 -28.64 -12.26
N ALA A 394 -5.75 -28.60 -13.52
CA ALA A 394 -5.10 -29.72 -14.18
C ALA A 394 -3.65 -29.96 -13.71
N LEU A 395 -3.05 -29.03 -13.01
CA LEU A 395 -1.66 -29.08 -12.54
C LEU A 395 -1.53 -29.41 -11.04
N VAL A 396 -2.64 -29.43 -10.27
CA VAL A 396 -2.65 -29.60 -8.82
C VAL A 396 -3.45 -30.80 -8.32
#